data_2a9097aa8aee2bb1c99f003dbc0ee9cf
#
_entry.id   2a9097aa8aee2bb1c99f003dbc0ee9cf
#
_cell.length_a   1.000
_cell.length_b   1.000
_cell.length_c   1.000
_cell.angle_alpha   90.00
_cell.angle_beta   90.00
_cell.angle_gamma   90.00
#
_symmetry.space_group_name_H-M   'P 1'
#
loop_
_entity.id
_entity.type
_entity.pdbx_description
1 polymer ?
#
loop_
_entity_poly.entity_id
_entity_poly.type
_entity_poly.pdbx_seq_one_letter_code
_entity_poly.pdbx_strand_id
1 'polypeptide(L)'
;MEFFTYRLPNGIRGIHRQVKSNVAHCALVINAGSRDEHPDQYGLAHLTEHAFFKGTQRRRAWQVNCRLENLGGELNAYTTKEDTTLHATVLRGDFAKAVELLADVAFRSTFPERELEREREVIFDEINTYKDSPADRIYDDFEDLLFAGSALGHNILGTKAALARYRSEHIHAFVRRTHTTDQMVFSSIGNIAPRRIEAIAARYFADMPATVRSFCRTAPAPVAPFERNIARHTHQSHCIVGARAYGILDPKRLPLALLVNILGGPSANSMLNVTVREKHGLSYSIEGSYTPYGDAGIVAIDFSSDHDNCDRCLELVRGQIDSLRTRRLSTRRLALAKKQFVAQLAISMESNEGYMLGAGKSYLVHSEVDTMEEVYRKISDLQAGELLEVANEVLASPSLLVYR
;
A
#
# COMPACT_ATOMS: atom_id res chain seq x y z
N MET A 1 24.76 -1.87 12.71
CA MET A 1 23.86 -1.41 11.64
C MET A 1 22.91 -2.54 11.31
N GLU A 2 21.63 -2.31 11.37
CA GLU A 2 20.61 -3.32 11.10
C GLU A 2 20.49 -3.63 9.60
N PHE A 3 20.74 -2.65 8.74
CA PHE A 3 20.67 -2.74 7.30
C PHE A 3 22.00 -2.44 6.63
N PHE A 4 22.30 -3.19 5.57
CA PHE A 4 23.36 -2.91 4.61
C PHE A 4 22.75 -2.26 3.37
N THR A 5 23.24 -1.08 3.01
CA THR A 5 22.77 -0.33 1.85
C THR A 5 23.88 -0.16 0.83
N TYR A 6 23.50 -0.15 -0.46
CA TYR A 6 24.41 0.06 -1.58
C TYR A 6 23.68 0.71 -2.76
N ARG A 7 24.41 1.14 -3.76
CA ARG A 7 23.86 1.71 -5.00
C ARG A 7 24.60 1.12 -6.20
N LEU A 8 23.82 0.67 -7.19
CA LEU A 8 24.36 0.18 -8.46
C LEU A 8 24.69 1.35 -9.40
N PRO A 9 25.59 1.14 -10.40
CA PRO A 9 26.00 2.20 -11.33
C PRO A 9 24.86 2.84 -12.12
N ASN A 10 23.77 2.08 -12.37
CA ASN A 10 22.59 2.55 -13.09
C ASN A 10 21.57 3.28 -12.21
N GLY A 11 21.87 3.50 -10.93
CA GLY A 11 21.03 4.25 -10.02
C GLY A 11 20.13 3.41 -9.10
N ILE A 12 19.91 2.13 -9.36
CA ILE A 12 19.13 1.23 -8.48
C ILE A 12 19.81 1.20 -7.11
N ARG A 13 19.03 1.46 -6.05
CA ARG A 13 19.48 1.40 -4.67
C ARG A 13 19.22 0.01 -4.11
N GLY A 14 20.10 -0.49 -3.26
CA GLY A 14 19.95 -1.78 -2.61
C GLY A 14 19.88 -1.64 -1.09
N ILE A 15 19.03 -2.45 -0.46
CA ILE A 15 18.94 -2.60 1.00
C ILE A 15 18.83 -4.07 1.38
N HIS A 16 19.61 -4.48 2.36
CA HIS A 16 19.64 -5.86 2.83
C HIS A 16 19.70 -5.94 4.34
N ARG A 17 18.90 -6.86 4.90
CA ARG A 17 19.02 -7.28 6.31
C ARG A 17 19.46 -8.73 6.38
N GLN A 18 20.58 -8.99 7.03
CA GLN A 18 21.03 -10.34 7.28
C GLN A 18 20.34 -10.93 8.51
N VAL A 19 19.64 -12.05 8.36
CA VAL A 19 18.94 -12.77 9.44
C VAL A 19 19.26 -14.26 9.38
N LYS A 20 19.21 -14.97 10.51
CA LYS A 20 19.37 -16.42 10.56
C LYS A 20 18.07 -17.09 10.11
N SER A 21 17.94 -17.37 8.80
CA SER A 21 16.79 -18.04 8.22
C SER A 21 17.24 -18.94 7.06
N ASN A 22 16.55 -20.06 6.84
CA ASN A 22 16.72 -20.90 5.66
C ASN A 22 15.94 -20.36 4.46
N VAL A 23 14.94 -19.52 4.70
CA VAL A 23 14.17 -18.81 3.69
C VAL A 23 14.78 -17.43 3.47
N ALA A 24 14.80 -17.00 2.23
CA ALA A 24 15.23 -15.67 1.82
C ALA A 24 14.14 -15.02 0.97
N HIS A 25 13.93 -13.72 1.18
CA HIS A 25 12.97 -12.91 0.44
C HIS A 25 13.70 -11.80 -0.29
N CYS A 26 13.24 -11.44 -1.46
CA CYS A 26 13.72 -10.27 -2.19
C CYS A 26 12.58 -9.59 -2.94
N ALA A 27 12.72 -8.28 -3.13
CA ALA A 27 11.76 -7.47 -3.88
C ALA A 27 12.47 -6.41 -4.70
N LEU A 28 11.91 -6.09 -5.85
CA LEU A 28 12.20 -4.87 -6.60
C LEU A 28 11.00 -3.94 -6.42
N VAL A 29 11.18 -2.89 -5.63
CA VAL A 29 10.17 -1.86 -5.37
C VAL A 29 10.39 -0.72 -6.35
N ILE A 30 9.37 -0.39 -7.11
CA ILE A 30 9.41 0.62 -8.17
C ILE A 30 8.45 1.74 -7.76
N ASN A 31 8.93 2.97 -7.70
CA ASN A 31 8.12 4.15 -7.38
C ASN A 31 7.23 4.54 -8.58
N ALA A 32 6.36 3.64 -9.01
CA ALA A 32 5.43 3.82 -10.11
C ALA A 32 4.15 3.04 -9.81
N GLY A 33 3.00 3.69 -9.89
CA GLY A 33 1.70 3.10 -9.62
C GLY A 33 0.60 3.73 -10.46
N SER A 34 -0.66 3.50 -10.10
CA SER A 34 -1.79 4.03 -10.87
C SER A 34 -1.84 5.56 -10.86
N ARG A 35 -1.34 6.22 -9.82
CA ARG A 35 -1.20 7.69 -9.77
C ARG A 35 -0.35 8.27 -10.90
N ASP A 36 0.52 7.47 -11.52
CA ASP A 36 1.40 7.90 -12.60
C ASP A 36 0.79 7.67 -13.99
N GLU A 37 -0.46 7.23 -14.07
CA GLU A 37 -1.20 7.09 -15.31
C GLU A 37 -1.66 8.46 -15.85
N HIS A 38 -1.77 8.59 -17.16
CA HIS A 38 -2.47 9.72 -17.75
C HIS A 38 -4.00 9.54 -17.62
N PRO A 39 -4.78 10.62 -17.59
CA PRO A 39 -6.24 10.53 -17.40
C PRO A 39 -6.98 9.66 -18.44
N ASP A 40 -6.40 9.46 -19.61
CA ASP A 40 -6.92 8.60 -20.66
C ASP A 40 -6.41 7.15 -20.59
N GLN A 41 -5.58 6.82 -19.59
CA GLN A 41 -4.85 5.55 -19.44
C GLN A 41 -5.12 4.82 -18.10
N TYR A 42 -6.22 5.11 -17.42
CA TYR A 42 -6.55 4.48 -16.14
C TYR A 42 -6.69 2.96 -16.25
N GLY A 43 -6.06 2.24 -15.31
CA GLY A 43 -5.96 0.78 -15.27
C GLY A 43 -4.72 0.20 -15.96
N LEU A 44 -3.85 1.04 -16.54
CA LEU A 44 -2.67 0.58 -17.26
C LEU A 44 -1.56 0.08 -16.33
N ALA A 45 -1.41 0.65 -15.13
CA ALA A 45 -0.45 0.21 -14.14
C ALA A 45 -0.76 -1.22 -13.65
N HIS A 46 -2.02 -1.49 -13.34
CA HIS A 46 -2.48 -2.81 -12.92
C HIS A 46 -2.39 -3.84 -14.06
N LEU A 47 -2.80 -3.48 -15.27
CA LEU A 47 -2.60 -4.34 -16.45
C LEU A 47 -1.11 -4.63 -16.68
N THR A 48 -0.21 -3.68 -16.44
CA THR A 48 1.23 -3.87 -16.56
C THR A 48 1.75 -4.90 -15.56
N GLU A 49 1.27 -4.86 -14.32
CA GLU A 49 1.61 -5.85 -13.30
C GLU A 49 1.24 -7.27 -13.74
N HIS A 50 -0.01 -7.50 -14.15
CA HIS A 50 -0.45 -8.78 -14.70
C HIS A 50 0.39 -9.23 -15.91
N ALA A 51 0.73 -8.27 -16.77
CA ALA A 51 1.48 -8.53 -17.98
C ALA A 51 2.94 -8.93 -17.74
N PHE A 52 3.55 -8.59 -16.59
CA PHE A 52 4.90 -8.99 -16.25
C PHE A 52 5.09 -10.51 -16.25
N PHE A 53 4.07 -11.28 -15.92
CA PHE A 53 4.11 -12.74 -15.85
C PHE A 53 3.81 -13.43 -17.18
N LYS A 54 3.55 -12.68 -18.25
CA LYS A 54 3.08 -13.22 -19.55
C LYS A 54 4.18 -13.48 -20.58
N GLY A 55 5.42 -13.38 -20.15
CA GLY A 55 6.60 -13.76 -20.93
C GLY A 55 7.63 -12.67 -21.05
N THR A 56 8.87 -13.11 -21.20
CA THR A 56 10.05 -12.26 -21.35
C THR A 56 10.76 -12.59 -22.67
N GLN A 57 11.81 -11.85 -22.99
CA GLN A 57 12.69 -12.19 -24.13
C GLN A 57 13.35 -13.58 -24.00
N ARG A 58 13.39 -14.15 -22.78
CA ARG A 58 14.07 -15.42 -22.47
C ARG A 58 13.11 -16.54 -22.13
N ARG A 59 11.87 -16.20 -21.70
CA ARG A 59 10.92 -17.17 -21.13
C ARG A 59 9.51 -16.95 -21.64
N ARG A 60 8.81 -18.03 -21.93
CA ARG A 60 7.35 -18.02 -22.14
C ARG A 60 6.64 -17.85 -20.78
N ALA A 61 5.38 -17.44 -20.81
CA ALA A 61 4.58 -17.20 -19.60
C ALA A 61 4.66 -18.35 -18.57
N TRP A 62 4.41 -19.59 -19.00
CA TRP A 62 4.47 -20.75 -18.10
C TRP A 62 5.87 -20.98 -17.49
N GLN A 63 6.96 -20.64 -18.22
CA GLN A 63 8.32 -20.74 -17.70
C GLN A 63 8.64 -19.64 -16.68
N VAL A 64 8.03 -18.48 -16.80
CA VAL A 64 8.11 -17.42 -15.77
C VAL A 64 7.44 -17.92 -14.50
N ASN A 65 6.19 -18.35 -14.58
CA ASN A 65 5.38 -18.77 -13.44
C ASN A 65 5.98 -20.00 -12.72
N CYS A 66 6.34 -21.06 -13.47
CA CYS A 66 6.86 -22.28 -12.86
C CYS A 66 8.34 -22.18 -12.43
N ARG A 67 9.07 -21.11 -12.74
CA ARG A 67 10.52 -21.02 -12.50
C ARG A 67 10.90 -21.17 -11.05
N LEU A 68 10.20 -20.50 -10.15
CA LEU A 68 10.44 -20.61 -8.70
C LEU A 68 9.55 -21.67 -8.04
N GLU A 69 8.32 -21.85 -8.52
CA GLU A 69 7.40 -22.89 -8.02
C GLU A 69 8.04 -24.29 -8.09
N ASN A 70 8.74 -24.62 -9.19
CA ASN A 70 9.49 -25.88 -9.33
C ASN A 70 10.61 -26.04 -8.29
N LEU A 71 10.97 -24.98 -7.58
CA LEU A 71 11.96 -24.99 -6.50
C LEU A 71 11.30 -24.86 -5.11
N GLY A 72 9.95 -24.86 -5.07
CA GLY A 72 9.18 -24.62 -3.84
C GLY A 72 9.21 -23.16 -3.40
N GLY A 73 9.51 -22.24 -4.31
CA GLY A 73 9.50 -20.80 -4.07
C GLY A 73 8.29 -20.13 -4.70
N GLU A 74 8.13 -18.83 -4.46
CA GLU A 74 7.03 -18.01 -4.92
C GLU A 74 7.53 -16.75 -5.64
N LEU A 75 6.79 -16.32 -6.65
CA LEU A 75 6.96 -15.04 -7.34
C LEU A 75 5.61 -14.33 -7.36
N ASN A 76 5.55 -13.13 -6.82
CA ASN A 76 4.33 -12.32 -6.75
C ASN A 76 4.62 -10.86 -7.13
N ALA A 77 3.55 -10.12 -7.41
CA ALA A 77 3.59 -8.69 -7.59
C ALA A 77 2.33 -8.05 -7.00
N TYR A 78 2.41 -6.76 -6.74
CA TYR A 78 1.26 -5.92 -6.46
C TYR A 78 1.50 -4.48 -6.93
N THR A 79 0.42 -3.81 -7.28
CA THR A 79 0.41 -2.40 -7.65
C THR A 79 -0.45 -1.61 -6.67
N THR A 80 0.09 -0.49 -6.21
CA THR A 80 -0.64 0.50 -5.40
C THR A 80 -0.85 1.79 -6.20
N LYS A 81 -1.38 2.80 -5.56
CA LYS A 81 -1.47 4.14 -6.19
C LYS A 81 -0.08 4.67 -6.58
N GLU A 82 0.97 4.38 -5.83
CA GLU A 82 2.28 5.04 -5.98
C GLU A 82 3.45 4.10 -6.23
N ASP A 83 3.30 2.81 -5.98
CA ASP A 83 4.38 1.83 -6.18
C ASP A 83 3.89 0.53 -6.82
N THR A 84 4.77 -0.08 -7.61
CA THR A 84 4.65 -1.45 -8.09
C THR A 84 5.81 -2.26 -7.52
N THR A 85 5.50 -3.40 -6.92
CA THR A 85 6.49 -4.25 -6.27
C THR A 85 6.44 -5.65 -6.86
N LEU A 86 7.58 -6.12 -7.35
CA LEU A 86 7.81 -7.52 -7.73
C LEU A 86 8.58 -8.19 -6.60
N HIS A 87 8.11 -9.30 -6.04
CA HIS A 87 8.80 -9.96 -4.93
C HIS A 87 8.83 -11.46 -5.07
N ALA A 88 9.80 -12.08 -4.41
CA ALA A 88 9.99 -13.52 -4.44
C ALA A 88 10.45 -14.05 -3.09
N THR A 89 9.98 -15.25 -2.77
CA THR A 89 10.33 -16.02 -1.58
C THR A 89 10.88 -17.36 -2.00
N VAL A 90 12.09 -17.72 -1.51
CA VAL A 90 12.78 -18.96 -1.88
C VAL A 90 13.62 -19.50 -0.72
N LEU A 91 14.08 -20.75 -0.84
CA LEU A 91 15.16 -21.22 0.02
C LEU A 91 16.47 -20.46 -0.30
N ARG A 92 17.25 -20.20 0.72
CA ARG A 92 18.53 -19.46 0.62
C ARG A 92 19.44 -19.90 -0.53
N GLY A 93 19.47 -21.20 -0.82
CA GLY A 93 20.30 -21.77 -1.90
C GLY A 93 19.88 -21.32 -3.30
N ASP A 94 18.62 -20.95 -3.48
CA ASP A 94 18.02 -20.56 -4.76
C ASP A 94 17.88 -19.03 -4.92
N PHE A 95 18.36 -18.25 -3.96
CA PHE A 95 18.21 -16.79 -3.94
C PHE A 95 18.69 -16.10 -5.24
N ALA A 96 19.83 -16.52 -5.78
CA ALA A 96 20.33 -15.96 -7.04
C ALA A 96 19.42 -16.24 -8.24
N LYS A 97 18.65 -17.35 -8.22
CA LYS A 97 17.65 -17.67 -9.26
C LYS A 97 16.42 -16.80 -9.14
N ALA A 98 16.02 -16.45 -7.90
CA ALA A 98 14.93 -15.50 -7.65
C ALA A 98 15.30 -14.10 -8.16
N VAL A 99 16.49 -13.60 -7.83
CA VAL A 99 16.96 -12.28 -8.31
C VAL A 99 17.11 -12.27 -9.83
N GLU A 100 17.57 -13.35 -10.44
CA GLU A 100 17.66 -13.48 -11.90
C GLU A 100 16.28 -13.39 -12.55
N LEU A 101 15.27 -14.05 -11.97
CA LEU A 101 13.90 -14.01 -12.49
C LEU A 101 13.26 -12.64 -12.31
N LEU A 102 13.43 -11.99 -11.14
CA LEU A 102 12.97 -10.62 -10.92
C LEU A 102 13.54 -9.64 -11.96
N ALA A 103 14.85 -9.76 -12.24
CA ALA A 103 15.49 -8.92 -13.26
C ALA A 103 14.96 -9.23 -14.68
N ASP A 104 14.71 -10.49 -14.99
CA ASP A 104 14.16 -10.90 -16.29
C ASP A 104 12.75 -10.36 -16.50
N VAL A 105 11.89 -10.48 -15.48
CA VAL A 105 10.51 -9.99 -15.50
C VAL A 105 10.48 -8.46 -15.54
N ALA A 106 11.23 -7.78 -14.69
CA ALA A 106 11.18 -6.32 -14.59
C ALA A 106 11.71 -5.60 -15.86
N PHE A 107 12.75 -6.16 -16.50
CA PHE A 107 13.47 -5.45 -17.56
C PHE A 107 13.38 -6.08 -18.96
N ARG A 108 12.85 -7.30 -19.07
CA ARG A 108 12.83 -8.03 -20.35
C ARG A 108 11.45 -8.57 -20.71
N SER A 109 10.40 -8.18 -20.00
CA SER A 109 9.01 -8.54 -20.37
C SER A 109 8.66 -8.00 -21.75
N THR A 110 7.98 -8.83 -22.53
CA THR A 110 7.66 -8.55 -23.96
C THR A 110 6.19 -8.21 -24.17
N PHE A 111 5.35 -8.45 -23.17
CA PHE A 111 3.92 -8.12 -23.17
C PHE A 111 3.19 -8.61 -24.45
N PRO A 112 3.19 -9.92 -24.77
CA PRO A 112 2.66 -10.43 -26.03
C PRO A 112 1.15 -10.17 -26.15
N GLU A 113 0.68 -9.65 -27.28
CA GLU A 113 -0.74 -9.29 -27.51
C GLU A 113 -1.70 -10.43 -27.17
N ARG A 114 -1.40 -11.65 -27.60
CA ARG A 114 -2.22 -12.83 -27.32
C ARG A 114 -2.40 -13.10 -25.82
N GLU A 115 -1.36 -12.90 -25.04
CA GLU A 115 -1.42 -13.09 -23.58
C GLU A 115 -2.16 -11.91 -22.92
N LEU A 116 -1.99 -10.69 -23.44
CA LEU A 116 -2.74 -9.52 -22.98
C LEU A 116 -4.25 -9.65 -23.24
N GLU A 117 -4.65 -10.23 -24.35
CA GLU A 117 -6.07 -10.50 -24.64
C GLU A 117 -6.69 -11.43 -23.58
N ARG A 118 -5.97 -12.48 -23.18
CA ARG A 118 -6.40 -13.42 -22.14
C ARG A 118 -6.44 -12.77 -20.77
N GLU A 119 -5.42 -11.99 -20.46
CA GLU A 119 -5.30 -11.35 -19.15
C GLU A 119 -6.35 -10.27 -18.95
N ARG A 120 -6.75 -9.62 -20.01
CA ARG A 120 -7.83 -8.64 -19.99
C ARG A 120 -9.16 -9.23 -19.53
N GLU A 121 -9.48 -10.47 -19.93
CA GLU A 121 -10.67 -11.17 -19.45
C GLU A 121 -10.57 -11.47 -17.93
N VAL A 122 -9.39 -11.84 -17.45
CA VAL A 122 -9.15 -12.03 -16.01
C VAL A 122 -9.41 -10.74 -15.23
N ILE A 123 -8.87 -9.61 -15.71
CA ILE A 123 -9.10 -8.30 -15.07
C ILE A 123 -10.56 -7.86 -15.18
N PHE A 124 -11.26 -8.21 -16.25
CA PHE A 124 -12.70 -7.95 -16.38
C PHE A 124 -13.52 -8.70 -15.33
N ASP A 125 -13.13 -9.93 -15.00
CA ASP A 125 -13.76 -10.72 -13.94
C ASP A 125 -13.42 -10.14 -12.56
N GLU A 126 -12.20 -9.66 -12.36
CA GLU A 126 -11.79 -8.95 -11.16
C GLU A 126 -12.61 -7.66 -10.97
N ILE A 127 -12.76 -6.84 -12.00
CA ILE A 127 -13.63 -5.64 -11.97
C ILE A 127 -15.07 -6.01 -11.60
N ASN A 128 -15.60 -7.14 -12.11
CA ASN A 128 -16.95 -7.59 -11.75
C ASN A 128 -17.01 -7.99 -10.28
N THR A 129 -16.05 -8.76 -9.79
CA THR A 129 -15.95 -9.18 -8.38
C THR A 129 -15.95 -7.97 -7.44
N TYR A 130 -15.15 -6.94 -7.74
CA TYR A 130 -15.16 -5.69 -6.98
C TYR A 130 -16.49 -4.95 -7.03
N LYS A 131 -17.16 -4.93 -8.19
CA LYS A 131 -18.49 -4.31 -8.32
C LYS A 131 -19.55 -5.03 -7.49
N ASP A 132 -19.41 -6.33 -7.33
CA ASP A 132 -20.33 -7.18 -6.56
C ASP A 132 -20.03 -7.17 -5.05
N SER A 133 -18.91 -6.54 -4.63
CA SER A 133 -18.53 -6.36 -3.22
C SER A 133 -18.73 -4.90 -2.79
N PRO A 134 -19.86 -4.55 -2.15
CA PRO A 134 -20.09 -3.18 -1.67
C PRO A 134 -19.06 -2.71 -0.65
N ALA A 135 -18.53 -3.63 0.15
CA ALA A 135 -17.53 -3.36 1.18
C ALA A 135 -16.19 -2.90 0.58
N ASP A 136 -15.75 -3.50 -0.52
CA ASP A 136 -14.51 -3.10 -1.21
C ASP A 136 -14.73 -1.84 -2.05
N ARG A 137 -15.82 -1.84 -2.80
CA ARG A 137 -16.15 -0.76 -3.72
C ARG A 137 -16.31 0.61 -3.04
N ILE A 138 -16.86 0.63 -1.82
CA ILE A 138 -17.08 1.90 -1.10
C ILE A 138 -15.78 2.64 -0.81
N TYR A 139 -14.66 1.91 -0.65
CA TYR A 139 -13.32 2.50 -0.49
C TYR A 139 -12.87 3.25 -1.74
N ASP A 140 -12.99 2.61 -2.89
CA ASP A 140 -12.61 3.22 -4.18
C ASP A 140 -13.48 4.45 -4.48
N ASP A 141 -14.81 4.33 -4.31
CA ASP A 141 -15.73 5.46 -4.53
C ASP A 141 -15.48 6.60 -3.51
N PHE A 142 -15.07 6.28 -2.28
CA PHE A 142 -14.70 7.29 -1.29
C PHE A 142 -13.39 7.99 -1.62
N GLU A 143 -12.36 7.25 -2.07
CA GLU A 143 -11.09 7.83 -2.51
C GLU A 143 -11.28 8.73 -3.74
N ASP A 144 -12.09 8.30 -4.72
CA ASP A 144 -12.39 9.10 -5.91
C ASP A 144 -13.06 10.43 -5.56
N LEU A 145 -14.00 10.42 -4.61
CA LEU A 145 -14.64 11.64 -4.09
C LEU A 145 -13.66 12.50 -3.29
N LEU A 146 -12.85 11.89 -2.42
CA LEU A 146 -11.92 12.61 -1.54
C LEU A 146 -10.78 13.26 -2.31
N PHE A 147 -10.32 12.62 -3.39
CA PHE A 147 -9.26 13.10 -4.27
C PHE A 147 -9.77 13.51 -5.66
N ALA A 148 -11.02 13.96 -5.73
CA ALA A 148 -11.66 14.35 -6.99
C ALA A 148 -10.79 15.30 -7.82
N GLY A 149 -10.61 14.97 -9.11
CA GLY A 149 -9.76 15.72 -10.03
C GLY A 149 -8.26 15.50 -9.88
N SER A 150 -7.85 14.60 -8.99
CA SER A 150 -6.46 14.18 -8.80
C SER A 150 -6.23 12.76 -9.32
N ALA A 151 -5.02 12.48 -9.75
CA ALA A 151 -4.58 11.15 -10.12
C ALA A 151 -4.62 10.11 -8.96
N LEU A 152 -4.76 10.52 -7.71
CA LEU A 152 -4.97 9.62 -6.58
C LEU A 152 -6.41 9.05 -6.51
N GLY A 153 -7.42 9.76 -7.05
CA GLY A 153 -8.82 9.39 -6.87
C GLY A 153 -9.25 8.18 -7.68
N HIS A 154 -8.74 8.00 -8.90
CA HIS A 154 -9.24 6.95 -9.78
C HIS A 154 -8.93 5.53 -9.29
N ASN A 155 -9.83 4.60 -9.61
CA ASN A 155 -9.68 3.17 -9.29
C ASN A 155 -8.47 2.57 -10.00
N ILE A 156 -7.67 1.77 -9.29
CA ILE A 156 -6.46 1.10 -9.82
C ILE A 156 -6.79 0.16 -10.98
N LEU A 157 -7.93 -0.52 -10.92
CA LEU A 157 -8.38 -1.47 -11.96
C LEU A 157 -8.75 -0.76 -13.27
N GLY A 158 -9.02 0.55 -13.24
CA GLY A 158 -9.50 1.30 -14.39
C GLY A 158 -10.91 0.89 -14.81
N THR A 159 -11.18 0.89 -16.11
CA THR A 159 -12.48 0.50 -16.68
C THR A 159 -12.34 -0.51 -17.81
N LYS A 160 -13.34 -1.37 -17.98
CA LYS A 160 -13.38 -2.33 -19.12
C LYS A 160 -13.20 -1.65 -20.48
N ALA A 161 -13.80 -0.47 -20.65
CA ALA A 161 -13.70 0.31 -21.90
C ALA A 161 -12.28 0.85 -22.13
N ALA A 162 -11.56 1.26 -21.09
CA ALA A 162 -10.18 1.68 -21.20
C ALA A 162 -9.25 0.49 -21.48
N LEU A 163 -9.37 -0.59 -20.69
CA LEU A 163 -8.57 -1.81 -20.82
C LEU A 163 -8.70 -2.46 -22.19
N ALA A 164 -9.89 -2.44 -22.82
CA ALA A 164 -10.12 -2.99 -24.16
C ALA A 164 -9.28 -2.32 -25.26
N ARG A 165 -8.83 -1.08 -25.03
CA ARG A 165 -8.05 -0.30 -26.02
C ARG A 165 -6.54 -0.51 -25.89
N TYR A 166 -6.06 -0.98 -24.73
CA TYR A 166 -4.62 -1.10 -24.51
C TYR A 166 -4.01 -2.24 -25.33
N ARG A 167 -2.80 -2.01 -25.80
CA ARG A 167 -1.95 -2.91 -26.55
C ARG A 167 -0.56 -2.93 -25.92
N SER A 168 0.27 -3.86 -26.32
CA SER A 168 1.66 -3.99 -25.87
C SER A 168 2.44 -2.66 -25.89
N GLU A 169 2.22 -1.85 -26.94
CA GLU A 169 2.85 -0.53 -27.08
C GLU A 169 2.52 0.44 -25.95
N HIS A 170 1.28 0.43 -25.44
CA HIS A 170 0.86 1.28 -24.32
C HIS A 170 1.57 0.88 -23.04
N ILE A 171 1.69 -0.44 -22.77
CA ILE A 171 2.43 -0.95 -21.62
C ILE A 171 3.91 -0.60 -21.73
N HIS A 172 4.52 -0.82 -22.90
CA HIS A 172 5.92 -0.44 -23.12
C HIS A 172 6.15 1.07 -22.95
N ALA A 173 5.22 1.92 -23.40
CA ALA A 173 5.31 3.37 -23.20
C ALA A 173 5.20 3.75 -21.73
N PHE A 174 4.26 3.16 -20.99
CA PHE A 174 4.08 3.36 -19.56
C PHE A 174 5.33 2.95 -18.78
N VAL A 175 5.83 1.73 -19.00
CA VAL A 175 7.05 1.20 -18.34
C VAL A 175 8.26 2.09 -18.63
N ARG A 176 8.51 2.48 -19.89
CA ARG A 176 9.62 3.37 -20.23
C ARG A 176 9.55 4.71 -19.52
N ARG A 177 8.34 5.25 -19.31
CA ARG A 177 8.13 6.55 -18.67
C ARG A 177 8.25 6.48 -17.15
N THR A 178 7.77 5.42 -16.53
CA THR A 178 7.54 5.35 -15.08
C THR A 178 8.52 4.44 -14.35
N HIS A 179 8.98 3.34 -14.96
CA HIS A 179 9.86 2.35 -14.34
C HIS A 179 11.33 2.72 -14.55
N THR A 180 11.75 3.85 -13.99
CA THR A 180 13.11 4.36 -14.14
C THR A 180 14.01 3.86 -13.01
N THR A 181 15.27 3.55 -13.33
CA THR A 181 16.21 2.91 -12.40
C THR A 181 16.58 3.78 -11.19
N ASP A 182 16.51 5.11 -11.31
CA ASP A 182 16.67 6.04 -10.20
C ASP A 182 15.54 5.98 -9.18
N GLN A 183 14.38 5.41 -9.58
CA GLN A 183 13.18 5.23 -8.78
C GLN A 183 12.98 3.77 -8.35
N MET A 184 14.04 2.97 -8.29
CA MET A 184 13.97 1.56 -7.89
C MET A 184 14.80 1.28 -6.66
N VAL A 185 14.28 0.40 -5.81
CA VAL A 185 14.98 -0.20 -4.67
C VAL A 185 14.91 -1.71 -4.76
N PHE A 186 16.07 -2.37 -4.74
CA PHE A 186 16.16 -3.80 -4.52
C PHE A 186 16.28 -4.06 -3.02
N SER A 187 15.23 -4.62 -2.43
CA SER A 187 15.16 -4.99 -1.01
C SER A 187 15.35 -6.48 -0.81
N SER A 188 16.02 -6.90 0.26
CA SER A 188 16.19 -8.32 0.56
C SER A 188 16.42 -8.61 2.04
N ILE A 189 16.01 -9.81 2.46
CA ILE A 189 16.24 -10.32 3.80
C ILE A 189 16.57 -11.83 3.74
N GLY A 190 17.53 -12.29 4.51
CA GLY A 190 17.90 -13.70 4.57
C GLY A 190 19.31 -13.94 5.12
N ASN A 191 19.69 -15.20 5.26
CA ASN A 191 21.01 -15.58 5.74
C ASN A 191 22.06 -15.55 4.61
N ILE A 192 22.32 -14.38 4.06
CA ILE A 192 23.25 -14.15 2.98
C ILE A 192 24.14 -12.97 3.37
N ALA A 193 25.45 -13.13 3.15
CA ALA A 193 26.40 -12.06 3.50
C ALA A 193 26.17 -10.81 2.63
N PRO A 194 26.24 -9.58 3.19
CA PRO A 194 25.97 -8.33 2.48
C PRO A 194 26.71 -8.17 1.15
N ARG A 195 28.02 -8.41 1.12
CA ARG A 195 28.81 -8.35 -0.11
C ARG A 195 28.35 -9.34 -1.19
N ARG A 196 27.81 -10.50 -0.79
CA ARG A 196 27.27 -11.48 -1.73
C ARG A 196 25.94 -10.99 -2.32
N ILE A 197 25.12 -10.30 -1.53
CA ILE A 197 23.88 -9.68 -2.02
C ILE A 197 24.22 -8.62 -3.07
N GLU A 198 25.13 -7.71 -2.77
CA GLU A 198 25.57 -6.68 -3.70
C GLU A 198 26.11 -7.28 -5.01
N ALA A 199 26.94 -8.31 -4.93
CA ALA A 199 27.47 -9.01 -6.10
C ALA A 199 26.37 -9.69 -6.94
N ILE A 200 25.35 -10.30 -6.30
CA ILE A 200 24.19 -10.91 -6.99
C ILE A 200 23.35 -9.81 -7.66
N ALA A 201 23.05 -8.72 -6.95
CA ALA A 201 22.31 -7.61 -7.50
C ALA A 201 23.05 -6.94 -8.67
N ALA A 202 24.35 -6.71 -8.54
CA ALA A 202 25.17 -6.17 -9.61
C ALA A 202 25.14 -7.06 -10.85
N ARG A 203 25.27 -8.39 -10.66
CA ARG A 203 25.24 -9.34 -11.78
C ARG A 203 23.98 -9.30 -12.62
N TYR A 204 22.82 -9.05 -12.02
CA TYR A 204 21.55 -9.16 -12.73
C TYR A 204 20.89 -7.80 -13.06
N PHE A 205 21.24 -6.74 -12.32
CA PHE A 205 20.64 -5.42 -12.51
C PHE A 205 21.60 -4.37 -13.08
N ALA A 206 22.94 -4.48 -12.84
CA ALA A 206 23.84 -3.38 -13.16
C ALA A 206 23.98 -3.07 -14.66
N ASP A 207 23.77 -4.07 -15.52
CA ASP A 207 23.83 -3.91 -16.98
C ASP A 207 22.59 -3.26 -17.59
N MET A 208 21.54 -3.02 -16.78
CA MET A 208 20.35 -2.31 -17.25
C MET A 208 20.69 -0.84 -17.45
N PRO A 209 20.20 -0.23 -18.55
CA PRO A 209 20.46 1.20 -18.83
C PRO A 209 20.03 2.08 -17.66
N ALA A 210 20.88 3.05 -17.30
CA ALA A 210 20.50 4.07 -16.34
C ALA A 210 19.41 4.96 -16.91
N THR A 211 18.31 5.11 -16.20
CA THR A 211 17.18 5.95 -16.56
C THR A 211 16.79 6.85 -15.39
N VAL A 212 16.29 8.03 -15.70
CA VAL A 212 15.92 9.05 -14.70
C VAL A 212 14.48 9.48 -14.95
N ARG A 213 13.70 9.58 -13.89
CA ARG A 213 12.31 10.08 -13.95
C ARG A 213 12.28 11.52 -14.46
N SER A 214 11.45 11.79 -15.46
CA SER A 214 11.32 13.09 -16.12
C SER A 214 10.06 13.88 -15.70
N PHE A 215 9.28 13.39 -14.75
CA PHE A 215 8.05 14.03 -14.28
C PHE A 215 7.99 14.05 -12.76
N CYS A 216 7.18 14.97 -12.22
CA CYS A 216 6.83 15.03 -10.81
C CYS A 216 5.32 14.78 -10.63
N ARG A 217 4.94 14.13 -9.54
CA ARG A 217 3.55 14.00 -9.12
C ARG A 217 3.02 15.36 -8.65
N THR A 218 1.77 15.65 -9.02
CA THR A 218 1.10 16.87 -8.56
C THR A 218 0.30 16.54 -7.29
N ALA A 219 0.48 17.36 -6.26
CA ALA A 219 -0.31 17.24 -5.03
C ALA A 219 -1.80 17.45 -5.30
N PRO A 220 -2.68 16.64 -4.68
CA PRO A 220 -4.11 16.75 -4.90
C PRO A 220 -4.65 18.07 -4.36
N ALA A 221 -5.44 18.81 -5.17
CA ALA A 221 -6.09 20.05 -4.74
C ALA A 221 -7.07 19.80 -3.59
N PRO A 222 -7.27 20.73 -2.64
CA PRO A 222 -8.27 20.59 -1.58
C PRO A 222 -9.67 20.34 -2.14
N VAL A 223 -10.42 19.44 -1.50
CA VAL A 223 -11.84 19.16 -1.78
C VAL A 223 -12.65 19.49 -0.53
N ALA A 224 -13.79 20.13 -0.68
CA ALA A 224 -14.69 20.38 0.44
C ALA A 224 -15.22 19.06 1.02
N PRO A 225 -15.40 18.95 2.35
CA PRO A 225 -16.06 17.79 2.95
C PRO A 225 -17.42 17.53 2.31
N PHE A 226 -17.79 16.27 2.18
CA PHE A 226 -19.03 15.85 1.55
C PHE A 226 -19.80 14.85 2.41
N GLU A 227 -21.12 14.80 2.23
CA GLU A 227 -21.97 13.71 2.69
C GLU A 227 -22.74 13.17 1.50
N ARG A 228 -22.59 11.86 1.23
CA ARG A 228 -23.22 11.17 0.09
C ARG A 228 -23.90 9.89 0.54
N ASN A 229 -25.15 9.71 0.11
CA ASN A 229 -25.87 8.47 0.22
C ASN A 229 -26.14 7.92 -1.18
N ILE A 230 -25.74 6.69 -1.44
CA ILE A 230 -25.89 6.02 -2.73
C ILE A 230 -26.70 4.76 -2.54
N ALA A 231 -27.86 4.65 -3.23
CA ALA A 231 -28.67 3.44 -3.23
C ALA A 231 -27.94 2.33 -4.02
N ARG A 232 -27.69 1.21 -3.36
CA ARG A 232 -26.98 0.04 -3.92
C ARG A 232 -27.75 -1.27 -3.73
N HIS A 233 -28.91 -1.24 -3.10
CA HIS A 233 -29.72 -2.43 -2.79
C HIS A 233 -28.94 -3.54 -2.07
N THR A 234 -28.10 -3.14 -1.12
CA THR A 234 -27.28 -4.04 -0.31
C THR A 234 -28.08 -4.60 0.86
N HIS A 235 -27.72 -5.78 1.40
CA HIS A 235 -28.34 -6.34 2.60
C HIS A 235 -28.04 -5.54 3.87
N GLN A 236 -26.90 -4.86 3.91
CA GLN A 236 -26.47 -3.98 5.00
C GLN A 236 -26.08 -2.63 4.46
N SER A 237 -26.16 -1.60 5.30
CA SER A 237 -25.51 -0.32 5.01
C SER A 237 -23.99 -0.46 5.16
N HIS A 238 -23.25 0.05 4.18
CA HIS A 238 -21.80 0.21 4.27
C HIS A 238 -21.48 1.68 4.38
N CYS A 239 -20.60 2.04 5.30
CA CYS A 239 -20.30 3.43 5.61
C CYS A 239 -18.80 3.65 5.67
N ILE A 240 -18.35 4.78 5.12
CA ILE A 240 -17.02 5.33 5.38
C ILE A 240 -17.16 6.76 5.88
N VAL A 241 -16.56 7.02 7.07
CA VAL A 241 -16.34 8.35 7.63
C VAL A 241 -14.84 8.62 7.55
N GLY A 242 -14.42 9.62 6.80
CA GLY A 242 -13.00 9.83 6.60
C GLY A 242 -12.63 11.25 6.18
N ALA A 243 -11.34 11.52 6.13
CA ALA A 243 -10.79 12.81 5.79
C ALA A 243 -9.43 12.67 5.10
N ARG A 244 -9.04 13.74 4.39
CA ARG A 244 -7.65 13.90 3.97
C ARG A 244 -6.74 14.00 5.16
N ALA A 245 -5.56 13.44 5.01
CA ALA A 245 -4.57 13.34 6.06
C ALA A 245 -3.17 13.69 5.54
N TYR A 246 -2.19 13.61 6.44
CA TYR A 246 -0.80 13.91 6.13
C TYR A 246 -0.19 12.87 5.18
N GLY A 247 0.74 13.32 4.35
CA GLY A 247 1.57 12.45 3.52
C GLY A 247 2.67 11.74 4.33
N ILE A 248 3.37 10.83 3.65
CA ILE A 248 4.36 9.95 4.28
C ILE A 248 5.59 10.69 4.82
N LEU A 249 5.89 11.88 4.29
CA LEU A 249 7.03 12.72 4.73
C LEU A 249 6.66 13.69 5.85
N ASP A 250 5.38 13.81 6.20
CA ASP A 250 4.94 14.74 7.24
C ASP A 250 5.30 14.21 8.65
N PRO A 251 5.91 15.03 9.52
CA PRO A 251 6.24 14.62 10.88
C PRO A 251 5.00 14.29 11.72
N LYS A 252 3.83 14.87 11.43
CA LYS A 252 2.56 14.60 12.11
C LYS A 252 1.93 13.23 11.76
N ARG A 253 2.51 12.49 10.79
CA ARG A 253 2.02 11.17 10.41
C ARG A 253 2.05 10.16 11.58
N LEU A 254 3.06 10.23 12.45
CA LEU A 254 3.22 9.27 13.53
C LEU A 254 2.21 9.49 14.67
N PRO A 255 2.01 10.74 15.20
CA PRO A 255 0.92 10.99 16.13
C PRO A 255 -0.46 10.67 15.53
N LEU A 256 -0.70 10.92 14.24
CA LEU A 256 -1.94 10.53 13.57
C LEU A 256 -2.12 9.01 13.50
N ALA A 257 -1.09 8.25 13.17
CA ALA A 257 -1.14 6.80 13.14
C ALA A 257 -1.49 6.22 14.52
N LEU A 258 -0.88 6.74 15.59
CA LEU A 258 -1.23 6.35 16.96
C LEU A 258 -2.67 6.75 17.31
N LEU A 259 -3.12 7.94 16.92
CA LEU A 259 -4.51 8.40 17.14
C LEU A 259 -5.53 7.47 16.50
N VAL A 260 -5.32 7.12 15.22
CA VAL A 260 -6.20 6.22 14.46
C VAL A 260 -6.19 4.81 15.06
N ASN A 261 -5.03 4.32 15.50
CA ASN A 261 -4.93 3.04 16.20
C ASN A 261 -5.74 3.02 17.52
N ILE A 262 -5.73 4.12 18.28
CA ILE A 262 -6.56 4.27 19.49
C ILE A 262 -8.05 4.31 19.14
N LEU A 263 -8.42 5.04 18.09
CA LEU A 263 -9.81 5.23 17.66
C LEU A 263 -10.43 3.93 17.16
N GLY A 264 -9.84 3.33 16.14
CA GLY A 264 -10.40 2.21 15.40
C GLY A 264 -9.39 1.14 14.98
N GLY A 265 -8.20 1.07 15.62
CA GLY A 265 -7.21 0.04 15.28
C GLY A 265 -7.73 -1.39 15.47
N PRO A 266 -6.99 -2.41 15.03
CA PRO A 266 -7.47 -3.79 14.88
C PRO A 266 -7.77 -4.50 16.19
N SER A 267 -7.48 -3.89 17.32
CA SER A 267 -7.68 -4.49 18.63
C SER A 267 -9.08 -4.28 19.17
N ALA A 268 -9.64 -5.31 19.83
CA ALA A 268 -10.98 -5.27 20.43
C ALA A 268 -11.18 -4.13 21.48
N ASN A 269 -10.09 -3.58 22.04
CA ASN A 269 -10.11 -2.46 22.99
C ASN A 269 -10.02 -1.07 22.32
N SER A 270 -10.02 -0.96 21.00
CA SER A 270 -10.12 0.33 20.33
C SER A 270 -11.45 1.01 20.65
N MET A 271 -11.49 2.35 20.59
CA MET A 271 -12.68 3.11 21.03
C MET A 271 -13.95 2.73 20.26
N LEU A 272 -13.81 2.54 18.95
CA LEU A 272 -14.94 2.18 18.08
C LEU A 272 -15.40 0.73 18.33
N ASN A 273 -14.48 -0.23 18.40
CA ASN A 273 -14.83 -1.61 18.72
C ASN A 273 -15.57 -1.70 20.07
N VAL A 274 -15.02 -1.09 21.11
CA VAL A 274 -15.68 -1.10 22.43
C VAL A 274 -17.05 -0.43 22.39
N THR A 275 -17.20 0.68 21.67
CA THR A 275 -18.43 1.45 21.70
C THR A 275 -19.48 0.86 20.77
N VAL A 276 -19.15 0.60 19.51
CA VAL A 276 -20.17 0.20 18.51
C VAL A 276 -20.43 -1.30 18.56
N ARG A 277 -19.36 -2.11 18.64
CA ARG A 277 -19.47 -3.58 18.62
C ARG A 277 -19.78 -4.15 20.00
N GLU A 278 -18.90 -3.94 20.99
CA GLU A 278 -19.00 -4.66 22.26
C GLU A 278 -20.16 -4.17 23.14
N LYS A 279 -20.38 -2.84 23.22
CA LYS A 279 -21.42 -2.28 24.10
C LYS A 279 -22.80 -2.25 23.46
N HIS A 280 -22.90 -2.03 22.16
CA HIS A 280 -24.17 -1.84 21.48
C HIS A 280 -24.52 -2.94 20.49
N GLY A 281 -23.57 -3.76 20.04
CA GLY A 281 -23.81 -4.86 19.10
C GLY A 281 -24.35 -4.43 17.74
N LEU A 282 -24.02 -3.21 17.27
CA LEU A 282 -24.61 -2.61 16.08
C LEU A 282 -23.85 -2.88 14.79
N SER A 283 -22.59 -3.30 14.90
CA SER A 283 -21.74 -3.65 13.76
C SER A 283 -20.86 -4.84 14.11
N TYR A 284 -20.69 -5.77 13.18
CA TYR A 284 -19.77 -6.89 13.35
C TYR A 284 -18.31 -6.46 13.18
N SER A 285 -18.06 -5.55 12.23
CA SER A 285 -16.74 -5.04 11.94
C SER A 285 -16.80 -3.51 11.84
N ILE A 286 -15.92 -2.86 12.60
CA ILE A 286 -15.67 -1.43 12.50
C ILE A 286 -14.17 -1.20 12.66
N GLU A 287 -13.56 -0.56 11.68
CA GLU A 287 -12.12 -0.34 11.65
C GLU A 287 -11.78 1.11 11.28
N GLY A 288 -10.69 1.62 11.82
CA GLY A 288 -10.09 2.89 11.44
C GLY A 288 -8.71 2.66 10.84
N SER A 289 -8.48 3.18 9.67
CA SER A 289 -7.23 3.08 8.92
C SER A 289 -6.64 4.44 8.60
N TYR A 290 -5.31 4.48 8.45
CA TYR A 290 -4.59 5.64 7.96
C TYR A 290 -3.60 5.20 6.87
N THR A 291 -3.79 5.70 5.66
CA THR A 291 -2.94 5.41 4.50
C THR A 291 -2.22 6.70 4.08
N PRO A 292 -0.91 6.83 4.34
CA PRO A 292 -0.13 7.95 3.83
C PRO A 292 0.32 7.69 2.38
N TYR A 293 0.12 8.68 1.51
CA TYR A 293 0.71 8.80 0.18
C TYR A 293 1.92 9.75 0.22
N GLY A 294 2.61 9.95 -0.90
CA GLY A 294 3.81 10.79 -0.96
C GLY A 294 3.59 12.23 -0.44
N ASP A 295 2.49 12.86 -0.83
CA ASP A 295 2.16 14.26 -0.54
C ASP A 295 0.76 14.47 0.03
N ALA A 296 0.04 13.42 0.31
CA ALA A 296 -1.30 13.42 0.90
C ALA A 296 -1.49 12.14 1.73
N GLY A 297 -2.64 12.02 2.37
CA GLY A 297 -3.05 10.79 3.05
C GLY A 297 -4.55 10.73 3.20
N ILE A 298 -5.03 9.58 3.67
CA ILE A 298 -6.43 9.33 3.98
C ILE A 298 -6.55 8.68 5.35
N VAL A 299 -7.44 9.22 6.18
CA VAL A 299 -8.00 8.49 7.33
C VAL A 299 -9.40 8.06 6.95
N ALA A 300 -9.69 6.78 7.12
CA ALA A 300 -10.99 6.19 6.88
C ALA A 300 -11.43 5.38 8.10
N ILE A 301 -12.69 5.53 8.50
CA ILE A 301 -13.37 4.68 9.46
C ILE A 301 -14.48 4.00 8.66
N ASP A 302 -14.36 2.71 8.48
CA ASP A 302 -15.34 1.90 7.77
C ASP A 302 -16.11 0.99 8.72
N PHE A 303 -17.37 0.76 8.41
CA PHE A 303 -18.22 -0.21 9.08
C PHE A 303 -19.40 -0.62 8.22
N SER A 304 -19.95 -1.79 8.53
CA SER A 304 -21.26 -2.22 8.02
C SER A 304 -22.23 -2.48 9.17
N SER A 305 -23.50 -2.18 8.95
CA SER A 305 -24.58 -2.40 9.91
C SER A 305 -25.91 -2.66 9.21
N ASP A 306 -26.88 -3.18 9.94
CA ASP A 306 -28.25 -3.21 9.43
C ASP A 306 -28.72 -1.79 9.12
N HIS A 307 -29.61 -1.64 8.14
CA HIS A 307 -30.08 -0.34 7.67
C HIS A 307 -30.65 0.54 8.80
N ASP A 308 -31.43 -0.07 9.70
CA ASP A 308 -32.07 0.61 10.84
C ASP A 308 -31.06 1.09 11.90
N ASN A 309 -29.87 0.49 11.93
CA ASN A 309 -28.82 0.77 12.90
C ASN A 309 -27.77 1.79 12.39
N CYS A 310 -27.75 2.07 11.09
CA CYS A 310 -26.72 2.87 10.43
C CYS A 310 -26.55 4.25 11.06
N ASP A 311 -27.65 4.98 11.23
CA ASP A 311 -27.62 6.36 11.77
C ASP A 311 -27.15 6.37 13.23
N ARG A 312 -27.51 5.35 14.01
CA ARG A 312 -27.01 5.20 15.39
C ARG A 312 -25.52 4.87 15.44
N CYS A 313 -25.00 4.04 14.52
CA CYS A 313 -23.56 3.80 14.39
C CYS A 313 -22.82 5.10 14.06
N LEU A 314 -23.33 5.90 13.12
CA LEU A 314 -22.75 7.19 12.73
C LEU A 314 -22.69 8.17 13.92
N GLU A 315 -23.75 8.25 14.73
CA GLU A 315 -23.75 9.06 15.95
C GLU A 315 -22.65 8.64 16.93
N LEU A 316 -22.51 7.32 17.15
CA LEU A 316 -21.47 6.78 18.05
C LEU A 316 -20.07 7.05 17.51
N VAL A 317 -19.84 6.87 16.21
CA VAL A 317 -18.56 7.20 15.55
C VAL A 317 -18.22 8.69 15.72
N ARG A 318 -19.16 9.57 15.39
CA ARG A 318 -18.99 11.04 15.58
C ARG A 318 -18.69 11.38 17.04
N GLY A 319 -19.39 10.76 18.00
CA GLY A 319 -19.13 10.93 19.42
C GLY A 319 -17.73 10.52 19.89
N GLN A 320 -17.16 9.45 19.31
CA GLN A 320 -15.78 9.05 19.62
C GLN A 320 -14.76 10.00 18.98
N ILE A 321 -14.99 10.48 17.77
CA ILE A 321 -14.17 11.51 17.11
C ILE A 321 -14.18 12.79 17.96
N ASP A 322 -15.34 13.28 18.37
CA ASP A 322 -15.47 14.49 19.17
C ASP A 322 -14.82 14.35 20.56
N SER A 323 -14.86 13.16 21.15
CA SER A 323 -14.14 12.88 22.39
C SER A 323 -12.62 13.06 22.26
N LEU A 324 -12.05 12.61 21.14
CA LEU A 324 -10.61 12.76 20.86
C LEU A 324 -10.22 14.19 20.49
N ARG A 325 -11.13 14.95 19.90
CA ARG A 325 -10.92 16.37 19.53
C ARG A 325 -11.07 17.35 20.68
N THR A 326 -11.83 16.97 21.70
CA THR A 326 -12.16 17.88 22.83
C THR A 326 -11.44 17.55 24.10
N ARG A 327 -10.94 16.33 24.27
CA ARG A 327 -10.34 15.84 25.53
C ARG A 327 -8.96 15.25 25.29
N ARG A 328 -7.97 15.76 26.00
CA ARG A 328 -6.65 15.14 26.02
C ARG A 328 -6.73 13.74 26.64
N LEU A 329 -5.98 12.81 26.08
CA LEU A 329 -5.79 11.49 26.69
C LEU A 329 -5.09 11.63 28.03
N SER A 330 -5.56 10.87 29.03
CA SER A 330 -4.84 10.77 30.30
C SER A 330 -3.47 10.12 30.08
N THR A 331 -2.50 10.47 30.94
CA THR A 331 -1.13 9.90 30.91
C THR A 331 -1.16 8.36 30.89
N ARG A 332 -2.02 7.76 31.71
CA ARG A 332 -2.19 6.30 31.79
C ARG A 332 -2.69 5.72 30.45
N ARG A 333 -3.70 6.35 29.83
CA ARG A 333 -4.28 5.87 28.58
C ARG A 333 -3.30 6.01 27.41
N LEU A 334 -2.59 7.13 27.34
CA LEU A 334 -1.55 7.34 26.34
C LEU A 334 -0.41 6.32 26.49
N ALA A 335 0.06 6.05 27.70
CA ALA A 335 1.12 5.08 27.95
C ALA A 335 0.70 3.65 27.50
N LEU A 336 -0.55 3.25 27.78
CA LEU A 336 -1.08 1.97 27.32
C LEU A 336 -1.18 1.91 25.79
N ALA A 337 -1.67 2.97 25.16
CA ALA A 337 -1.78 3.04 23.70
C ALA A 337 -0.42 2.96 23.00
N LYS A 338 0.58 3.67 23.49
CA LYS A 338 1.96 3.60 22.99
C LYS A 338 2.53 2.18 23.11
N LYS A 339 2.38 1.56 24.29
CA LYS A 339 2.84 0.19 24.55
C LYS A 339 2.18 -0.80 23.56
N GLN A 340 0.86 -0.67 23.37
CA GLN A 340 0.10 -1.51 22.45
C GLN A 340 0.57 -1.31 21.01
N PHE A 341 0.72 -0.08 20.55
CA PHE A 341 1.13 0.25 19.19
C PHE A 341 2.54 -0.27 18.89
N VAL A 342 3.50 -0.08 19.84
CA VAL A 342 4.84 -0.67 19.76
C VAL A 342 4.80 -2.19 19.66
N ALA A 343 3.97 -2.85 20.49
CA ALA A 343 3.84 -4.31 20.46
C ALA A 343 3.25 -4.82 19.13
N GLN A 344 2.24 -4.14 18.59
CA GLN A 344 1.66 -4.48 17.28
C GLN A 344 2.69 -4.35 16.16
N LEU A 345 3.49 -3.27 16.16
CA LEU A 345 4.58 -3.09 15.21
C LEU A 345 5.64 -4.20 15.35
N ALA A 346 6.04 -4.53 16.59
CA ALA A 346 7.00 -5.61 16.82
C ALA A 346 6.50 -6.96 16.28
N ILE A 347 5.25 -7.30 16.55
CA ILE A 347 4.62 -8.55 16.07
C ILE A 347 4.54 -8.56 14.54
N SER A 348 4.16 -7.44 13.91
CA SER A 348 4.09 -7.37 12.45
C SER A 348 5.46 -7.55 11.77
N MET A 349 6.54 -7.18 12.45
CA MET A 349 7.91 -7.30 11.94
C MET A 349 8.54 -8.69 12.12
N GLU A 350 7.87 -9.63 12.80
CA GLU A 350 8.29 -11.05 12.83
C GLU A 350 8.16 -11.70 11.45
N SER A 351 7.28 -11.17 10.57
CA SER A 351 7.26 -11.56 9.17
C SER A 351 8.46 -10.96 8.43
N ASN A 352 9.45 -11.78 8.12
CA ASN A 352 10.61 -11.34 7.36
C ASN A 352 10.23 -10.74 5.99
N GLU A 353 9.23 -11.31 5.32
CA GLU A 353 8.74 -10.79 4.04
C GLU A 353 8.10 -9.42 4.20
N GLY A 354 7.15 -9.27 5.13
CA GLY A 354 6.49 -7.99 5.39
C GLY A 354 7.49 -6.91 5.81
N TYR A 355 8.47 -7.27 6.64
CA TYR A 355 9.53 -6.35 7.04
C TYR A 355 10.42 -5.92 5.87
N MET A 356 10.80 -6.85 4.99
CA MET A 356 11.59 -6.57 3.79
C MET A 356 10.86 -5.64 2.82
N LEU A 357 9.56 -5.86 2.59
CA LEU A 357 8.72 -5.02 1.74
C LEU A 357 8.60 -3.61 2.33
N GLY A 358 8.30 -3.50 3.63
CA GLY A 358 8.23 -2.22 4.33
C GLY A 358 9.55 -1.45 4.32
N ALA A 359 10.68 -2.14 4.56
CA ALA A 359 12.01 -1.53 4.49
C ALA A 359 12.36 -1.04 3.08
N GLY A 360 12.02 -1.82 2.05
CA GLY A 360 12.19 -1.43 0.65
C GLY A 360 11.43 -0.16 0.30
N LYS A 361 10.16 -0.09 0.69
CA LYS A 361 9.31 1.09 0.50
C LYS A 361 9.79 2.30 1.30
N SER A 362 10.17 2.10 2.57
CA SER A 362 10.76 3.18 3.38
C SER A 362 12.04 3.72 2.77
N TYR A 363 12.95 2.84 2.34
CA TYR A 363 14.19 3.25 1.68
C TYR A 363 13.97 3.92 0.32
N LEU A 364 12.92 3.54 -0.40
CA LEU A 364 12.52 4.20 -1.64
C LEU A 364 12.14 5.67 -1.40
N VAL A 365 11.34 5.92 -0.36
CA VAL A 365 10.76 7.24 -0.08
C VAL A 365 11.70 8.13 0.72
N HIS A 366 12.29 7.62 1.79
CA HIS A 366 13.10 8.40 2.75
C HIS A 366 14.60 8.34 2.49
N SER A 367 15.08 7.41 1.62
CA SER A 367 16.51 7.08 1.45
C SER A 367 17.18 6.57 2.74
N GLU A 368 16.41 6.24 3.74
CA GLU A 368 16.81 5.68 5.03
C GLU A 368 15.71 4.79 5.61
N VAL A 369 16.07 3.94 6.53
CA VAL A 369 15.13 3.09 7.26
C VAL A 369 15.43 3.21 8.73
N ASP A 370 14.44 3.66 9.51
CA ASP A 370 14.53 3.71 10.96
C ASP A 370 14.71 2.30 11.53
N THR A 371 15.59 2.15 12.49
CA THR A 371 15.65 0.94 13.31
C THR A 371 14.43 0.84 14.21
N MET A 372 14.11 -0.37 14.68
CA MET A 372 13.00 -0.55 15.62
C MET A 372 13.17 0.28 16.89
N GLU A 373 14.41 0.42 17.38
CA GLU A 373 14.70 1.23 18.55
C GLU A 373 14.38 2.72 18.31
N GLU A 374 14.69 3.23 17.12
CA GLU A 374 14.36 4.61 16.72
C GLU A 374 12.84 4.80 16.60
N VAL A 375 12.13 3.84 16.00
CA VAL A 375 10.66 3.88 15.90
C VAL A 375 10.04 3.86 17.31
N TYR A 376 10.52 2.98 18.21
CA TYR A 376 10.03 2.92 19.58
C TYR A 376 10.29 4.21 20.34
N ARG A 377 11.46 4.81 20.18
CA ARG A 377 11.77 6.11 20.77
C ARG A 377 10.81 7.19 20.26
N LYS A 378 10.64 7.32 18.94
CA LYS A 378 9.71 8.28 18.33
C LYS A 378 8.29 8.13 18.88
N ILE A 379 7.79 6.89 19.03
CA ILE A 379 6.46 6.62 19.61
C ILE A 379 6.45 6.99 21.11
N SER A 380 7.50 6.67 21.85
CA SER A 380 7.59 6.95 23.29
C SER A 380 7.59 8.44 23.60
N ASP A 381 8.13 9.25 22.71
CA ASP A 381 8.24 10.71 22.88
C ASP A 381 6.92 11.45 22.59
N LEU A 382 5.95 10.83 21.90
CA LEU A 382 4.66 11.46 21.56
C LEU A 382 3.91 11.97 22.80
N GLN A 383 3.30 13.13 22.68
CA GLN A 383 2.55 13.76 23.78
C GLN A 383 1.04 13.79 23.50
N ALA A 384 0.22 13.79 24.55
CA ALA A 384 -1.24 13.87 24.40
C ALA A 384 -1.71 15.15 23.70
N GLY A 385 -0.91 16.22 23.75
CA GLY A 385 -1.17 17.47 23.01
C GLY A 385 -1.09 17.30 21.51
N GLU A 386 -0.08 16.55 21.02
CA GLU A 386 0.09 16.28 19.58
C GLU A 386 -1.07 15.45 19.03
N LEU A 387 -1.56 14.46 19.81
CA LEU A 387 -2.71 13.67 19.39
C LEU A 387 -4.00 14.52 19.32
N LEU A 388 -4.18 15.45 20.28
CA LEU A 388 -5.31 16.39 20.25
C LEU A 388 -5.22 17.36 19.06
N GLU A 389 -4.01 17.83 18.74
CA GLU A 389 -3.75 18.71 17.59
C GLU A 389 -4.11 18.02 16.29
N VAL A 390 -3.55 16.84 16.00
CA VAL A 390 -3.82 16.10 14.76
C VAL A 390 -5.28 15.64 14.65
N ALA A 391 -5.96 15.36 15.79
CA ALA A 391 -7.39 15.06 15.80
C ALA A 391 -8.21 16.28 15.33
N ASN A 392 -7.85 17.48 15.75
CA ASN A 392 -8.53 18.71 15.34
C ASN A 392 -8.19 19.13 13.91
N GLU A 393 -6.99 18.90 13.44
CA GLU A 393 -6.61 19.20 12.06
C GLU A 393 -7.26 18.26 11.05
N VAL A 394 -7.23 16.94 11.33
CA VAL A 394 -7.66 15.93 10.35
C VAL A 394 -9.15 15.58 10.47
N LEU A 395 -9.67 15.47 11.69
CA LEU A 395 -11.03 14.98 11.95
C LEU A 395 -12.04 16.10 12.28
N ALA A 396 -11.71 17.36 11.97
CA ALA A 396 -12.61 18.49 12.25
C ALA A 396 -13.92 18.43 11.45
N SER A 397 -13.84 18.01 10.21
CA SER A 397 -14.97 17.95 9.28
C SER A 397 -14.81 16.75 8.35
N PRO A 398 -14.97 15.52 8.86
CA PRO A 398 -14.83 14.35 8.04
C PRO A 398 -15.95 14.24 7.01
N SER A 399 -15.63 13.72 5.84
CA SER A 399 -16.57 13.35 4.80
C SER A 399 -17.28 12.04 5.14
N LEU A 400 -18.46 11.82 4.57
CA LEU A 400 -19.28 10.63 4.74
C LEU A 400 -19.73 10.08 3.39
N LEU A 401 -19.54 8.79 3.19
CA LEU A 401 -20.15 8.02 2.11
C LEU A 401 -20.91 6.83 2.71
N VAL A 402 -22.18 6.68 2.29
CA VAL A 402 -23.06 5.58 2.72
C VAL A 402 -23.63 4.87 1.50
N TYR A 403 -23.56 3.56 1.49
CA TYR A 403 -24.33 2.68 0.61
C TYR A 403 -25.52 2.11 1.38
N ARG A 404 -26.72 2.20 0.78
CA ARG A 404 -27.96 1.63 1.33
C ARG A 404 -28.74 0.83 0.30
#